data_594aad9b7de2ca00e053528757c3eadb
#
_entry.id   594aad9b7de2ca00e053528757c3eadb
#
_cell.length_a   1.000
_cell.length_b   1.000
_cell.length_c   1.000
_cell.angle_alpha   90.00
_cell.angle_beta   90.00
_cell.angle_gamma   90.00
#
_symmetry.space_group_name_H-M   'P 1'
#
loop_
_entity.id
_entity.type
_entity.pdbx_description
1 polymer ?
#
loop_
_entity_poly.entity_id
_entity_poly.type
_entity_poly.pdbx_seq_one_letter_code
_entity_poly.pdbx_strand_id
1 'polypeptide(L)'
;SKGPHPAVLYVPGAGVAKTKPSTYMAEKGVITMTLGIHGIPLDMPDENYDILKNGALYNYQFVNLDNRDQYYYKRVFMGCIRAIDYLFTRPEFDGERLMVSGGSQGGGLSIVTTALDPRVKYFVCFYPALCDHMGYLYDRAGGWPHMFDRTRAYFRTAERILNSRYYDA
;
A
#
# COMPACT_ATOMS: atom_id res chain seq x y z
N SER A 1 26.61 2.90 -11.49
CA SER A 1 26.60 3.40 -12.87
C SER A 1 26.19 4.88 -12.88
N LYS A 2 26.66 5.63 -13.86
CA LYS A 2 26.21 7.03 -14.04
C LYS A 2 24.88 6.99 -14.80
N GLY A 3 23.78 7.52 -14.18
CA GLY A 3 22.43 7.58 -14.75
C GLY A 3 22.37 8.19 -16.16
N PRO A 4 21.15 8.32 -16.72
CA PRO A 4 19.84 8.19 -16.09
C PRO A 4 19.32 6.73 -16.03
N HIS A 5 18.63 6.39 -14.96
CA HIS A 5 18.15 5.04 -14.67
C HIS A 5 16.61 4.98 -14.56
N PRO A 6 15.96 3.88 -14.96
CA PRO A 6 14.57 3.64 -14.59
C PRO A 6 14.43 3.43 -13.08
N ALA A 7 13.22 3.56 -12.57
CA ALA A 7 12.94 3.34 -11.16
C ALA A 7 11.79 2.36 -10.91
N VAL A 8 11.85 1.65 -9.79
CA VAL A 8 10.75 0.85 -9.28
C VAL A 8 10.46 1.18 -7.82
N LEU A 9 9.20 1.48 -7.55
CA LEU A 9 8.64 1.62 -6.20
C LEU A 9 8.01 0.28 -5.79
N TYR A 10 8.56 -0.36 -4.78
CA TYR A 10 7.96 -1.53 -4.15
C TYR A 10 7.05 -1.10 -3.00
N VAL A 11 5.78 -1.50 -3.10
CA VAL A 11 4.78 -1.26 -2.06
C VAL A 11 4.46 -2.56 -1.32
N PRO A 12 4.35 -2.54 0.03
CA PRO A 12 4.38 -3.74 0.83
C PRO A 12 3.04 -4.47 0.87
N GLY A 13 3.10 -5.77 1.08
CA GLY A 13 1.98 -6.58 1.54
C GLY A 13 1.51 -6.17 2.94
N ALA A 14 0.46 -6.83 3.44
CA ALA A 14 -0.05 -6.57 4.78
C ALA A 14 0.92 -7.06 5.87
N GLY A 15 0.92 -6.37 7.00
CA GLY A 15 1.67 -6.74 8.19
C GLY A 15 2.53 -5.61 8.74
N VAL A 16 2.96 -5.77 9.97
CA VAL A 16 3.87 -4.88 10.67
C VAL A 16 5.15 -5.66 10.92
N ALA A 17 6.16 -5.40 10.12
CA ALA A 17 7.42 -6.12 10.18
C ALA A 17 8.55 -5.27 9.60
N LYS A 18 9.77 -5.68 9.87
CA LYS A 18 10.96 -5.10 9.26
C LYS A 18 10.88 -5.22 7.74
N THR A 19 11.06 -4.10 7.06
CA THR A 19 11.06 -4.06 5.61
C THR A 19 12.48 -4.17 5.08
N LYS A 20 12.72 -5.16 4.22
CA LYS A 20 14.02 -5.34 3.56
C LYS A 20 13.96 -4.76 2.14
N PRO A 21 14.87 -3.86 1.77
CA PRO A 21 14.98 -3.39 0.39
C PRO A 21 15.29 -4.55 -0.57
N SER A 22 14.69 -4.54 -1.75
CA SER A 22 15.07 -5.46 -2.81
C SER A 22 16.25 -4.90 -3.60
N THR A 23 17.36 -5.64 -3.66
CA THR A 23 18.57 -5.26 -4.40
C THR A 23 18.63 -5.84 -5.81
N TYR A 24 17.82 -6.84 -6.11
CA TYR A 24 17.86 -7.56 -7.39
C TYR A 24 17.78 -6.66 -8.62
N MET A 25 16.87 -5.70 -8.62
CA MET A 25 16.75 -4.75 -9.74
C MET A 25 17.81 -3.66 -9.67
N ALA A 26 18.26 -3.28 -8.46
CA ALA A 26 19.34 -2.31 -8.29
C ALA A 26 20.66 -2.80 -8.92
N GLU A 27 20.97 -4.08 -8.78
CA GLU A 27 22.14 -4.71 -9.41
C GLU A 27 22.08 -4.68 -10.94
N LYS A 28 20.88 -4.50 -11.51
CA LYS A 28 20.63 -4.37 -12.95
C LYS A 28 20.53 -2.91 -13.42
N GLY A 29 20.90 -1.96 -12.57
CA GLY A 29 20.90 -0.55 -12.93
C GLY A 29 19.51 0.12 -12.83
N VAL A 30 18.62 -0.40 -12.02
CA VAL A 30 17.31 0.21 -11.75
C VAL A 30 17.33 0.83 -10.35
N ILE A 31 16.86 2.06 -10.19
CA ILE A 31 16.65 2.65 -8.87
C ILE A 31 15.53 1.88 -8.18
N THR A 32 15.80 1.34 -6.98
CA THR A 32 14.79 0.63 -6.20
C THR A 32 14.45 1.40 -4.94
N MET A 33 13.18 1.60 -4.69
CA MET A 33 12.66 2.18 -3.46
C MET A 33 11.63 1.23 -2.85
N THR A 34 11.77 0.92 -1.57
CA THR A 34 10.79 0.12 -0.83
C THR A 34 10.11 0.99 0.21
N LEU A 35 8.79 1.05 0.16
CA LEU A 35 7.98 1.89 1.04
C LEU A 35 7.62 1.16 2.33
N GLY A 36 7.79 1.84 3.48
CA GLY A 36 7.18 1.45 4.74
C GLY A 36 5.89 2.26 4.98
N ILE A 37 4.74 1.60 5.00
CA ILE A 37 3.43 2.28 5.05
C ILE A 37 3.00 2.72 6.45
N HIS A 38 3.67 2.26 7.49
CA HIS A 38 3.25 2.53 8.87
C HIS A 38 3.83 3.81 9.46
N GLY A 39 4.81 4.44 8.80
CA GLY A 39 5.49 5.64 9.30
C GLY A 39 6.35 5.35 10.53
N ILE A 40 6.88 4.14 10.62
CA ILE A 40 7.80 3.68 11.68
C ILE A 40 9.18 3.41 11.08
N PRO A 41 10.25 3.46 11.87
CA PRO A 41 11.59 3.08 11.41
C PRO A 41 11.61 1.66 10.83
N LEU A 42 12.46 1.44 9.82
CA LEU A 42 12.52 0.17 9.08
C LEU A 42 13.60 -0.78 9.62
N ASP A 43 14.35 -0.34 10.62
CA ASP A 43 15.54 -1.01 11.16
C ASP A 43 15.51 -1.24 12.67
N MET A 44 14.32 -1.15 13.27
CA MET A 44 14.15 -1.46 14.70
C MET A 44 14.43 -2.94 14.99
N PRO A 45 14.72 -3.30 16.26
CA PRO A 45 14.67 -4.68 16.73
C PRO A 45 13.33 -5.34 16.44
N ASP A 46 13.33 -6.64 16.14
CA ASP A 46 12.11 -7.36 15.71
C ASP A 46 11.00 -7.33 16.77
N GLU A 47 11.37 -7.32 18.07
CA GLU A 47 10.43 -7.23 19.19
C GLU A 47 9.59 -5.97 19.16
N ASN A 48 10.14 -4.85 18.65
CA ASN A 48 9.41 -3.59 18.54
C ASN A 48 8.29 -3.67 17.49
N TYR A 49 8.50 -4.40 16.40
CA TYR A 49 7.45 -4.65 15.41
C TYR A 49 6.34 -5.53 15.99
N ASP A 50 6.68 -6.52 16.81
CA ASP A 50 5.69 -7.38 17.48
C ASP A 50 4.86 -6.58 18.50
N ILE A 51 5.47 -5.68 19.26
CA ILE A 51 4.77 -4.77 20.18
C ILE A 51 3.79 -3.88 19.38
N LEU A 52 4.23 -3.28 18.29
CA LEU A 52 3.39 -2.43 17.47
C LEU A 52 2.26 -3.20 16.79
N LYS A 53 2.54 -4.38 16.25
CA LYS A 53 1.58 -5.27 15.61
C LYS A 53 0.45 -5.69 16.55
N ASN A 54 0.78 -5.97 17.80
CA ASN A 54 -0.18 -6.41 18.82
C ASN A 54 -0.78 -5.25 19.63
N GLY A 55 -0.29 -4.02 19.41
CA GLY A 55 -0.70 -2.79 20.09
C GLY A 55 -1.22 -1.74 19.12
N ALA A 56 -0.46 -0.66 18.96
CA ALA A 56 -0.90 0.54 18.25
C ALA A 56 -1.25 0.30 16.76
N LEU A 57 -0.70 -0.72 16.12
CA LEU A 57 -0.99 -1.08 14.73
C LEU A 57 -1.85 -2.34 14.62
N TYR A 58 -2.42 -2.82 15.72
CA TYR A 58 -3.34 -3.95 15.66
C TYR A 58 -4.57 -3.58 14.83
N ASN A 59 -4.92 -4.43 13.87
CA ASN A 59 -6.05 -4.20 12.97
C ASN A 59 -6.03 -2.81 12.28
N TYR A 60 -4.85 -2.27 11.97
CA TYR A 60 -4.70 -0.95 11.35
C TYR A 60 -5.58 -0.73 10.12
N GLN A 61 -5.92 -1.81 9.40
CA GLN A 61 -6.75 -1.79 8.20
C GLN A 61 -8.20 -1.33 8.46
N PHE A 62 -8.62 -1.28 9.72
CA PHE A 62 -9.97 -0.83 10.11
C PHE A 62 -9.98 0.53 10.82
N VAL A 63 -8.81 1.07 11.13
CA VAL A 63 -8.67 2.31 11.92
C VAL A 63 -9.31 3.48 11.21
N ASN A 64 -10.30 4.10 11.86
CA ASN A 64 -11.06 5.26 11.40
C ASN A 64 -11.81 5.06 10.07
N LEU A 65 -12.25 3.85 9.74
CA LEU A 65 -13.05 3.60 8.53
C LEU A 65 -14.38 4.36 8.51
N ASP A 66 -14.90 4.75 9.67
CA ASP A 66 -16.08 5.60 9.83
C ASP A 66 -15.84 7.08 9.48
N ASN A 67 -14.60 7.49 9.28
CA ASN A 67 -14.24 8.84 8.87
C ASN A 67 -13.33 8.79 7.63
N ARG A 68 -13.88 9.15 6.46
CA ARG A 68 -13.17 9.13 5.18
C ARG A 68 -11.84 9.88 5.24
N ASP A 69 -11.79 11.02 5.93
CA ASP A 69 -10.63 11.88 5.94
C ASP A 69 -9.54 11.45 6.93
N GLN A 70 -9.90 10.60 7.89
CA GLN A 70 -8.99 10.05 8.89
C GLN A 70 -8.70 8.57 8.72
N TYR A 71 -9.33 7.90 7.74
CA TYR A 71 -9.13 6.48 7.50
C TYR A 71 -7.65 6.17 7.23
N TYR A 72 -7.18 5.09 7.82
CA TYR A 72 -5.77 4.69 7.79
C TYR A 72 -5.19 4.65 6.38
N TYR A 73 -5.92 4.13 5.41
CA TYR A 73 -5.45 4.03 4.03
C TYR A 73 -5.34 5.37 3.30
N LYS A 74 -6.00 6.44 3.75
CA LYS A 74 -5.78 7.77 3.17
C LYS A 74 -4.30 8.16 3.25
N ARG A 75 -3.70 8.03 4.43
CA ARG A 75 -2.28 8.34 4.60
C ARG A 75 -1.36 7.36 3.86
N VAL A 76 -1.78 6.08 3.72
CA VAL A 76 -1.01 5.07 2.99
C VAL A 76 -0.98 5.42 1.50
N PHE A 77 -2.12 5.73 0.89
CA PHE A 77 -2.20 6.14 -0.52
C PHE A 77 -1.40 7.42 -0.75
N MET A 78 -1.55 8.42 0.12
CA MET A 78 -0.74 9.64 0.05
C MET A 78 0.76 9.35 0.21
N GLY A 79 1.12 8.41 1.07
CA GLY A 79 2.51 7.96 1.25
C GLY A 79 3.10 7.36 -0.04
N CYS A 80 2.31 6.59 -0.79
CA CYS A 80 2.73 6.05 -2.08
C CYS A 80 3.00 7.18 -3.09
N ILE A 81 2.12 8.18 -3.16
CA ILE A 81 2.31 9.36 -4.04
C ILE A 81 3.55 10.16 -3.62
N ARG A 82 3.75 10.39 -2.32
CA ARG A 82 4.94 11.09 -1.82
C ARG A 82 6.25 10.34 -2.09
N ALA A 83 6.20 9.01 -2.10
CA ALA A 83 7.35 8.21 -2.53
C ALA A 83 7.70 8.44 -4.01
N ILE A 84 6.69 8.60 -4.87
CA ILE A 84 6.88 8.99 -6.27
C ILE A 84 7.47 10.40 -6.35
N ASP A 85 6.93 11.38 -5.63
CA ASP A 85 7.47 12.73 -5.59
C ASP A 85 8.96 12.70 -5.25
N TYR A 86 9.35 11.90 -4.24
CA TYR A 86 10.75 11.76 -3.87
C TYR A 86 11.61 11.16 -5.00
N LEU A 87 11.13 10.12 -5.68
CA LEU A 87 11.87 9.54 -6.82
C LEU A 87 12.13 10.56 -7.91
N PHE A 88 11.16 11.43 -8.19
CA PHE A 88 11.32 12.52 -9.18
C PHE A 88 12.29 13.61 -8.75
N THR A 89 12.70 13.69 -7.50
CA THR A 89 13.79 14.59 -7.06
C THR A 89 15.18 14.01 -7.26
N ARG A 90 15.27 12.71 -7.58
CA ARG A 90 16.57 12.05 -7.71
C ARG A 90 17.22 12.34 -9.06
N PRO A 91 18.43 12.92 -9.08
CA PRO A 91 19.11 13.26 -10.34
C PRO A 91 19.53 12.03 -11.15
N GLU A 92 19.56 10.85 -10.51
CA GLU A 92 19.88 9.59 -11.16
C GLU A 92 18.68 8.98 -11.90
N PHE A 93 17.45 9.41 -11.59
CA PHE A 93 16.23 8.93 -12.24
C PHE A 93 16.05 9.58 -13.61
N ASP A 94 15.60 8.81 -14.60
CA ASP A 94 15.41 9.31 -15.96
C ASP A 94 14.14 10.19 -16.14
N GLY A 95 13.28 10.25 -15.11
CA GLY A 95 12.05 11.04 -15.14
C GLY A 95 10.90 10.43 -15.94
N GLU A 96 11.07 9.23 -16.51
CA GLU A 96 10.10 8.64 -17.42
C GLU A 96 9.72 7.21 -17.07
N ARG A 97 10.68 6.32 -16.80
CA ARG A 97 10.46 4.88 -16.66
C ARG A 97 10.23 4.50 -15.20
N LEU A 98 9.06 4.85 -14.66
CA LEU A 98 8.65 4.50 -13.31
C LEU A 98 7.67 3.34 -13.32
N MET A 99 7.98 2.30 -12.53
CA MET A 99 7.11 1.17 -12.24
C MET A 99 6.75 1.14 -10.76
N VAL A 100 5.50 0.75 -10.44
CA VAL A 100 5.08 0.39 -9.09
C VAL A 100 4.80 -1.11 -9.03
N SER A 101 5.26 -1.79 -7.99
CA SER A 101 5.10 -3.25 -7.87
C SER A 101 4.78 -3.67 -6.44
N GLY A 102 3.86 -4.61 -6.31
CA GLY A 102 3.51 -5.21 -5.02
C GLY A 102 2.59 -6.42 -5.13
N GLY A 103 2.51 -7.18 -4.04
CA GLY A 103 1.63 -8.33 -3.91
C GLY A 103 0.65 -8.17 -2.75
N SER A 104 -0.49 -8.87 -2.80
CA SER A 104 -1.53 -8.81 -1.76
C SER A 104 -1.99 -7.36 -1.52
N GLN A 105 -1.91 -6.83 -0.30
CA GLN A 105 -2.13 -5.40 -0.03
C GLN A 105 -1.30 -4.51 -0.97
N GLY A 106 -0.04 -4.86 -1.21
CA GLY A 106 0.82 -4.13 -2.14
C GLY A 106 0.33 -4.20 -3.59
N GLY A 107 -0.36 -5.26 -3.97
CA GLY A 107 -1.03 -5.36 -5.28
C GLY A 107 -2.13 -4.29 -5.41
N GLY A 108 -3.01 -4.16 -4.42
CA GLY A 108 -4.02 -3.10 -4.38
C GLY A 108 -3.38 -1.71 -4.34
N LEU A 109 -2.33 -1.52 -3.53
CA LEU A 109 -1.59 -0.26 -3.50
C LEU A 109 -0.96 0.09 -4.85
N SER A 110 -0.48 -0.92 -5.60
CA SER A 110 0.07 -0.70 -6.95
C SER A 110 -0.99 -0.19 -7.93
N ILE A 111 -2.20 -0.77 -7.89
CA ILE A 111 -3.33 -0.33 -8.70
C ILE A 111 -3.69 1.13 -8.37
N VAL A 112 -3.96 1.40 -7.09
CA VAL A 112 -4.36 2.74 -6.62
C VAL A 112 -3.28 3.80 -6.93
N THR A 113 -2.03 3.49 -6.66
CA THR A 113 -0.93 4.42 -6.90
C THR A 113 -0.83 4.79 -8.38
N THR A 114 -0.97 3.80 -9.27
CA THR A 114 -0.93 4.02 -10.72
C THR A 114 -2.14 4.80 -11.21
N ALA A 115 -3.32 4.55 -10.64
CA ALA A 115 -4.54 5.27 -11.00
C ALA A 115 -4.52 6.75 -10.55
N LEU A 116 -3.87 7.04 -9.41
CA LEU A 116 -3.79 8.39 -8.85
C LEU A 116 -2.64 9.24 -9.42
N ASP A 117 -1.62 8.60 -9.98
CA ASP A 117 -0.43 9.34 -10.46
C ASP A 117 -0.06 8.97 -11.90
N PRO A 118 -0.34 9.86 -12.88
CA PRO A 118 -0.08 9.61 -14.30
C PRO A 118 1.41 9.51 -14.65
N ARG A 119 2.31 9.86 -13.75
CA ARG A 119 3.76 9.69 -13.92
C ARG A 119 4.18 8.22 -13.85
N VAL A 120 3.37 7.34 -13.24
CA VAL A 120 3.60 5.89 -13.26
C VAL A 120 3.28 5.35 -14.64
N LYS A 121 4.25 4.71 -15.29
CA LYS A 121 4.08 4.15 -16.65
C LYS A 121 3.81 2.66 -16.65
N TYR A 122 4.23 1.97 -15.61
CA TYR A 122 4.09 0.51 -15.50
C TYR A 122 3.70 0.15 -14.07
N PHE A 123 2.87 -0.88 -13.93
CA PHE A 123 2.66 -1.50 -12.63
C PHE A 123 2.60 -3.02 -12.76
N VAL A 124 2.98 -3.69 -11.68
CA VAL A 124 2.86 -5.13 -11.53
C VAL A 124 2.16 -5.43 -10.22
N CYS A 125 0.97 -5.99 -10.29
CA CYS A 125 0.24 -6.41 -9.11
C CYS A 125 0.10 -7.94 -9.08
N PHE A 126 0.44 -8.53 -7.94
CA PHE A 126 0.26 -9.95 -7.69
C PHE A 126 -0.92 -10.14 -6.73
N TYR A 127 -1.92 -10.96 -7.13
CA TYR A 127 -3.09 -11.31 -6.30
C TYR A 127 -3.55 -10.13 -5.40
N PRO A 128 -4.04 -9.03 -6.00
CA PRO A 128 -4.31 -7.80 -5.26
C PRO A 128 -5.36 -7.98 -4.17
N ALA A 129 -5.08 -7.43 -3.00
CA ALA A 129 -6.05 -7.19 -1.94
C ALA A 129 -6.64 -5.78 -2.05
N LEU A 130 -7.49 -5.37 -1.12
CA LEU A 130 -8.16 -4.08 -1.10
C LEU A 130 -9.13 -3.87 -2.29
N CYS A 131 -9.61 -4.96 -2.88
CA CYS A 131 -10.52 -4.95 -4.03
C CYS A 131 -11.87 -5.56 -3.64
N ASP A 132 -12.96 -5.01 -4.15
CA ASP A 132 -14.34 -5.45 -3.89
C ASP A 132 -14.66 -5.61 -2.40
N HIS A 133 -14.38 -4.58 -1.60
CA HIS A 133 -14.68 -4.59 -0.16
C HIS A 133 -16.14 -4.91 0.12
N MET A 134 -17.03 -4.56 -0.80
CA MET A 134 -18.47 -4.70 -0.67
C MET A 134 -19.01 -6.04 -1.15
N GLY A 135 -18.17 -6.93 -1.69
CA GLY A 135 -18.61 -8.23 -2.22
C GLY A 135 -19.52 -8.99 -1.26
N TYR A 136 -19.17 -9.04 0.01
CA TYR A 136 -19.96 -9.72 1.04
C TYR A 136 -21.36 -9.14 1.29
N LEU A 137 -21.61 -7.88 0.90
CA LEU A 137 -22.94 -7.27 0.99
C LEU A 137 -23.85 -7.69 -0.17
N TYR A 138 -23.28 -8.28 -1.20
CA TYR A 138 -23.94 -8.75 -2.42
C TYR A 138 -23.77 -10.27 -2.63
N ASP A 139 -23.59 -11.01 -1.55
CA ASP A 139 -23.39 -12.46 -1.55
C ASP A 139 -22.24 -12.97 -2.44
N ARG A 140 -21.22 -12.14 -2.63
CA ARG A 140 -19.95 -12.50 -3.29
C ARG A 140 -18.82 -12.52 -2.26
N ALA A 141 -17.72 -13.16 -2.60
CA ALA A 141 -16.48 -13.03 -1.84
C ALA A 141 -15.92 -11.62 -2.00
N GLY A 142 -15.60 -10.95 -0.91
CA GLY A 142 -14.87 -9.68 -0.90
C GLY A 142 -13.38 -9.90 -0.68
N GLY A 143 -12.57 -8.95 -1.12
CA GLY A 143 -11.13 -8.98 -0.92
C GLY A 143 -10.70 -8.75 0.52
N TRP A 144 -9.45 -9.10 0.82
CA TRP A 144 -8.83 -8.73 2.09
C TRP A 144 -8.90 -7.19 2.28
N PRO A 145 -9.20 -6.68 3.49
CA PRO A 145 -9.20 -7.35 4.80
C PRO A 145 -10.56 -7.95 5.21
N HIS A 146 -11.46 -8.28 4.29
CA HIS A 146 -12.75 -8.90 4.57
C HIS A 146 -13.62 -8.06 5.53
N MET A 147 -13.65 -6.73 5.29
CA MET A 147 -14.27 -5.74 6.20
C MET A 147 -15.70 -6.08 6.55
N PHE A 148 -16.46 -6.57 5.57
CA PHE A 148 -17.90 -6.76 5.67
C PHE A 148 -18.30 -8.25 5.58
N ASP A 149 -17.41 -9.16 5.97
CA ASP A 149 -17.77 -10.57 6.03
C ASP A 149 -18.91 -10.84 7.04
N ARG A 150 -19.52 -12.00 6.96
CA ARG A 150 -20.71 -12.34 7.80
C ARG A 150 -20.39 -12.36 9.29
N THR A 151 -19.16 -12.66 9.67
CA THR A 151 -18.73 -12.71 11.08
C THR A 151 -18.58 -11.31 11.68
N ARG A 152 -18.55 -10.28 10.83
CA ARG A 152 -18.40 -8.88 11.22
C ARG A 152 -19.64 -8.04 10.93
N ALA A 153 -20.83 -8.63 11.06
CA ALA A 153 -22.10 -7.92 10.80
C ALA A 153 -22.22 -6.61 11.61
N TYR A 154 -21.69 -6.57 12.84
CA TYR A 154 -21.64 -5.39 13.70
C TYR A 154 -20.80 -4.24 13.10
N PHE A 155 -19.92 -4.54 12.16
CA PHE A 155 -19.05 -3.57 11.53
C PHE A 155 -19.70 -2.86 10.33
N ARG A 156 -20.86 -3.36 9.86
CA ARG A 156 -21.56 -2.89 8.66
C ARG A 156 -22.42 -1.65 8.94
N THR A 157 -21.79 -0.52 9.30
CA THR A 157 -22.51 0.76 9.40
C THR A 157 -22.57 1.46 8.04
N ALA A 158 -23.55 2.34 7.86
CA ALA A 158 -23.72 3.11 6.62
C ALA A 158 -22.47 3.93 6.28
N GLU A 159 -21.87 4.57 7.29
CA GLU A 159 -20.68 5.39 7.14
C GLU A 159 -19.48 4.55 6.68
N ARG A 160 -19.24 3.39 7.28
CA ARG A 160 -18.13 2.50 6.91
C ARG A 160 -18.30 1.92 5.52
N ILE A 161 -19.53 1.53 5.16
CA ILE A 161 -19.86 1.05 3.82
C ILE A 161 -19.63 2.16 2.79
N LEU A 162 -20.10 3.38 3.06
CA LEU A 162 -19.89 4.50 2.16
C LEU A 162 -18.40 4.85 2.02
N ASN A 163 -17.69 4.93 3.15
CA ASN A 163 -16.29 5.32 3.15
C ASN A 163 -15.39 4.27 2.48
N SER A 164 -15.67 2.97 2.64
CA SER A 164 -14.89 1.91 2.01
C SER A 164 -14.82 2.02 0.49
N ARG A 165 -15.85 2.59 -0.14
CA ARG A 165 -15.90 2.78 -1.60
C ARG A 165 -14.80 3.70 -2.15
N TYR A 166 -14.33 4.65 -1.34
CA TYR A 166 -13.25 5.56 -1.74
C TYR A 166 -11.87 4.92 -1.67
N TYR A 167 -11.78 3.73 -1.09
CA TYR A 167 -10.54 3.01 -0.83
C TYR A 167 -10.54 1.59 -1.39
N ASP A 168 -11.48 1.31 -2.28
CA ASP A 168 -11.60 0.06 -3.03
C ASP A 168 -10.73 0.18 -4.29
N ALA A 169 -9.74 -0.72 -4.46
CA ALA A 169 -8.73 -0.66 -5.53
C ALA A 169 -9.23 -1.22 -6.87
#